data_a66e2154ac94e20323025319493fa358
#
_entry.id   a66e2154ac94e20323025319493fa358
#
_cell.length_a   1.000
_cell.length_b   1.000
_cell.length_c   1.000
_cell.angle_alpha   90.00
_cell.angle_beta   90.00
_cell.angle_gamma   90.00
#
_symmetry.space_group_name_H-M   'P 1'
#
loop_
_entity.id
_entity.type
_entity.pdbx_description
1 polymer ?
#
loop_
_entity_poly.entity_id
_entity_poly.type
_entity_poly.pdbx_seq_one_letter_code
_entity_poly.pdbx_strand_id
1 'polypeptide(L)'
;FDFAYDGTGPAKLFEYNADTPTSIYESAAFQWIWLEDMMAAGRLPANADQFNSLHEKLQDRFAAIFPAGGFVHFASDADSIEDRQTVKYLEDIASQAGIEPKFVPVGEIGLAADGRFVDQDGYVIQALFKLYPWEEMLREDYAANIKASRTQFLEPAWKAVLSNKGMLPLLWARHAGHPNLLAAYFEDDPNAAALGGSYVRKPLFSREGANIELVKQGRRAAVLDQGYGEEGHIRQALHEVTAFDGNYPVIGAWIVGDEPAGIGVREDRSRVTKNLSRFVPHAIIA
;
A
#
# COMPACT_ATOMS: atom_id res chain seq x y z
N PHE A 1 4.41 -2.01 -3.64
CA PHE A 1 4.62 -1.64 -5.05
C PHE A 1 3.61 -2.36 -5.93
N ASP A 2 2.96 -1.63 -6.82
CA ASP A 2 2.01 -2.21 -7.78
C ASP A 2 2.65 -2.27 -9.17
N PHE A 3 2.66 -3.49 -9.73
CA PHE A 3 3.28 -3.76 -11.03
C PHE A 3 2.31 -4.37 -12.03
N ALA A 4 2.48 -4.00 -13.30
CA ALA A 4 2.00 -4.80 -14.42
C ALA A 4 3.08 -5.80 -14.84
N TYR A 5 2.68 -7.04 -15.11
CA TYR A 5 3.57 -8.08 -15.62
C TYR A 5 2.78 -9.04 -16.53
N ASP A 6 3.35 -9.36 -17.66
CA ASP A 6 2.73 -10.22 -18.68
C ASP A 6 3.35 -11.63 -18.79
N GLY A 7 4.25 -11.96 -17.86
CA GLY A 7 5.01 -13.21 -17.88
C GLY A 7 6.31 -13.13 -18.67
N THR A 8 6.60 -12.00 -19.31
CA THR A 8 7.81 -11.81 -20.12
C THR A 8 8.44 -10.44 -19.85
N GLY A 9 9.76 -10.38 -19.84
CA GLY A 9 10.50 -9.14 -19.65
C GLY A 9 10.34 -8.52 -18.25
N PRO A 10 10.70 -7.24 -18.08
CA PRO A 10 10.65 -6.57 -16.79
C PRO A 10 9.21 -6.07 -16.46
N ALA A 11 8.77 -6.35 -15.23
CA ALA A 11 7.54 -5.79 -14.69
C ALA A 11 7.57 -4.25 -14.69
N LYS A 12 6.42 -3.59 -14.90
CA LYS A 12 6.31 -2.14 -14.98
C LYS A 12 5.64 -1.55 -13.74
N LEU A 13 6.34 -0.65 -13.07
CA LEU A 13 5.88 0.00 -11.85
C LEU A 13 4.73 0.97 -12.15
N PHE A 14 3.61 0.77 -11.50
CA PHE A 14 2.45 1.65 -11.55
C PHE A 14 2.41 2.65 -10.40
N GLU A 15 2.68 2.19 -9.17
CA GLU A 15 2.72 3.05 -7.99
C GLU A 15 3.47 2.37 -6.83
N TYR A 16 3.75 3.17 -5.80
CA TYR A 16 4.32 2.72 -4.54
C TYR A 16 3.45 3.24 -3.40
N ASN A 17 2.96 2.32 -2.59
CA ASN A 17 2.17 2.59 -1.39
C ASN A 17 3.04 2.26 -0.18
N ALA A 18 3.60 3.27 0.49
CA ALA A 18 4.57 3.08 1.57
C ALA A 18 3.99 3.38 2.95
N ASP A 19 2.77 3.90 3.04
CA ASP A 19 2.20 4.42 4.29
C ASP A 19 1.14 3.51 4.89
N THR A 20 0.16 3.06 4.10
CA THR A 20 -0.98 2.27 4.58
C THR A 20 -0.99 0.88 3.94
N PRO A 21 -0.49 -0.16 4.63
CA PRO A 21 -0.35 -1.50 4.07
C PRO A 21 -1.69 -2.26 4.11
N THR A 22 -2.58 -2.00 3.17
CA THR A 22 -3.82 -2.76 2.96
C THR A 22 -3.56 -4.04 2.17
N SER A 23 -4.49 -5.03 2.21
CA SER A 23 -4.36 -6.36 1.59
C SER A 23 -3.19 -7.21 2.12
N ILE A 24 -2.66 -6.89 3.29
CA ILE A 24 -1.57 -7.65 3.91
C ILE A 24 -2.07 -9.00 4.44
N TYR A 25 -3.29 -9.04 4.97
CA TYR A 25 -3.88 -10.26 5.50
C TYR A 25 -4.12 -11.29 4.41
N GLU A 26 -4.63 -10.86 3.27
CA GLU A 26 -4.81 -11.71 2.09
C GLU A 26 -3.46 -12.20 1.55
N SER A 27 -2.48 -11.29 1.47
CA SER A 27 -1.15 -11.59 0.92
C SER A 27 -0.31 -12.47 1.84
N ALA A 28 -0.45 -12.35 3.16
CA ALA A 28 0.33 -13.13 4.11
C ALA A 28 -0.38 -14.43 4.51
N ALA A 29 -1.64 -14.35 4.99
CA ALA A 29 -2.33 -15.47 5.60
C ALA A 29 -3.24 -16.23 4.64
N PHE A 30 -4.19 -15.54 3.97
CA PHE A 30 -5.20 -16.25 3.17
C PHE A 30 -4.63 -17.04 2.01
N GLN A 31 -3.68 -16.48 1.27
CA GLN A 31 -3.10 -17.22 0.15
C GLN A 31 -2.27 -18.42 0.61
N TRP A 32 -1.65 -18.36 1.80
CA TRP A 32 -0.93 -19.49 2.36
C TRP A 32 -1.88 -20.63 2.77
N ILE A 33 -2.97 -20.29 3.50
CA ILE A 33 -4.03 -21.27 3.85
C ILE A 33 -4.60 -21.92 2.58
N TRP A 34 -4.89 -21.11 1.56
CA TRP A 34 -5.35 -21.63 0.27
C TRP A 34 -4.35 -22.61 -0.36
N LEU A 35 -3.04 -22.30 -0.32
CA LEU A 35 -2.02 -23.20 -0.84
C LEU A 35 -2.00 -24.54 -0.12
N GLU A 36 -2.03 -24.53 1.21
CA GLU A 36 -2.08 -25.74 2.03
C GLU A 36 -3.32 -26.58 1.72
N ASP A 37 -4.48 -25.95 1.63
CA ASP A 37 -5.75 -26.62 1.28
C ASP A 37 -5.69 -27.24 -0.13
N MET A 38 -5.10 -26.57 -1.10
CA MET A 38 -4.97 -27.09 -2.47
C MET A 38 -3.99 -28.26 -2.54
N MET A 39 -2.89 -28.22 -1.80
CA MET A 39 -1.95 -29.36 -1.69
C MET A 39 -2.62 -30.53 -0.97
N ALA A 40 -3.29 -30.31 0.14
CA ALA A 40 -4.00 -31.33 0.89
C ALA A 40 -5.12 -32.02 0.07
N ALA A 41 -5.80 -31.22 -0.78
CA ALA A 41 -6.82 -31.73 -1.72
C ALA A 41 -6.21 -32.43 -2.97
N GLY A 42 -4.90 -32.50 -3.12
CA GLY A 42 -4.22 -33.06 -4.28
C GLY A 42 -4.43 -32.27 -5.58
N ARG A 43 -4.80 -30.99 -5.49
CA ARG A 43 -5.01 -30.09 -6.63
C ARG A 43 -3.72 -29.36 -7.05
N LEU A 44 -2.78 -29.25 -6.13
CA LEU A 44 -1.42 -28.80 -6.38
C LEU A 44 -0.42 -29.88 -5.95
N PRO A 45 0.80 -29.89 -6.55
CA PRO A 45 1.87 -30.76 -6.07
C PRO A 45 2.19 -30.49 -4.61
N ALA A 46 2.59 -31.53 -3.86
CA ALA A 46 2.94 -31.43 -2.45
C ALA A 46 4.17 -30.54 -2.17
N ASN A 47 4.92 -30.17 -3.20
CA ASN A 47 6.08 -29.27 -3.16
C ASN A 47 5.77 -27.90 -3.80
N ALA A 48 4.50 -27.57 -4.02
CA ALA A 48 4.13 -26.23 -4.44
C ALA A 48 4.49 -25.21 -3.33
N ASP A 49 4.88 -24.01 -3.74
CA ASP A 49 5.36 -22.97 -2.84
C ASP A 49 4.77 -21.60 -3.22
N GLN A 50 5.06 -20.58 -2.44
CA GLN A 50 4.69 -19.19 -2.70
C GLN A 50 5.90 -18.29 -2.45
N PHE A 51 5.97 -17.16 -3.16
CA PHE A 51 6.81 -16.06 -2.71
C PHE A 51 6.05 -15.29 -1.64
N ASN A 52 6.13 -15.77 -0.41
CA ASN A 52 5.39 -15.26 0.73
C ASN A 52 6.15 -15.53 2.04
N SER A 53 6.88 -14.56 2.49
CA SER A 53 7.57 -14.52 3.80
C SER A 53 7.15 -13.29 4.60
N LEU A 54 5.93 -12.80 4.35
CA LEU A 54 5.42 -11.57 4.95
C LEU A 54 5.27 -11.68 6.45
N HIS A 55 4.67 -12.77 6.91
CA HIS A 55 4.40 -12.99 8.34
C HIS A 55 5.70 -12.97 9.16
N GLU A 56 6.65 -13.79 8.77
CA GLU A 56 7.93 -13.96 9.45
C GLU A 56 8.73 -12.65 9.43
N LYS A 57 8.82 -11.98 8.28
CA LYS A 57 9.55 -10.72 8.14
C LYS A 57 8.91 -9.57 8.91
N LEU A 58 7.59 -9.54 9.01
CA LEU A 58 6.90 -8.56 9.86
C LEU A 58 7.18 -8.81 11.33
N GLN A 59 7.14 -10.08 11.78
CA GLN A 59 7.47 -10.45 13.14
C GLN A 59 8.91 -10.05 13.48
N ASP A 60 9.87 -10.41 12.62
CA ASP A 60 11.29 -10.03 12.78
C ASP A 60 11.46 -8.50 12.81
N ARG A 61 10.71 -7.79 11.95
CA ARG A 61 10.78 -6.33 11.89
C ARG A 61 10.22 -5.67 13.14
N PHE A 62 9.11 -6.15 13.70
CA PHE A 62 8.59 -5.68 14.97
C PHE A 62 9.59 -5.94 16.11
N ALA A 63 10.17 -7.12 16.18
CA ALA A 63 11.21 -7.44 17.16
C ALA A 63 12.46 -6.53 17.02
N ALA A 64 12.85 -6.20 15.79
CA ALA A 64 13.98 -5.29 15.54
C ALA A 64 13.69 -3.82 15.94
N ILE A 65 12.44 -3.35 15.74
CA ILE A 65 12.03 -1.99 16.13
C ILE A 65 11.87 -1.89 17.66
N PHE A 66 11.40 -2.94 18.32
CA PHE A 66 11.11 -3.00 19.75
C PHE A 66 11.87 -4.17 20.42
N PRO A 67 13.20 -4.12 20.47
CA PRO A 67 14.02 -5.26 20.94
C PRO A 67 13.83 -5.62 22.42
N ALA A 68 13.27 -4.72 23.21
CA ALA A 68 12.90 -4.97 24.60
C ALA A 68 11.42 -5.30 24.78
N GLY A 69 10.70 -5.55 23.69
CA GLY A 69 9.25 -5.57 23.70
C GLY A 69 8.68 -4.17 23.90
N GLY A 70 7.49 -4.07 24.45
CA GLY A 70 6.89 -2.79 24.82
C GLY A 70 5.41 -2.73 24.52
N PHE A 71 4.83 -1.59 24.84
CA PHE A 71 3.41 -1.32 24.65
C PHE A 71 3.24 -0.43 23.41
N VAL A 72 2.53 -0.92 22.41
CA VAL A 72 2.34 -0.24 21.13
C VAL A 72 0.86 -0.11 20.81
N HIS A 73 0.42 1.10 20.52
CA HIS A 73 -0.94 1.32 20.05
C HIS A 73 -1.04 1.03 18.56
N PHE A 74 -2.20 0.50 18.15
CA PHE A 74 -2.57 0.22 16.78
C PHE A 74 -3.87 0.95 16.46
N ALA A 75 -3.92 1.68 15.34
CA ALA A 75 -5.07 2.49 15.00
C ALA A 75 -5.53 2.32 13.56
N SER A 76 -6.83 2.34 13.38
CA SER A 76 -7.52 2.47 12.09
C SER A 76 -8.84 3.21 12.28
N ASP A 77 -9.54 3.47 11.18
CA ASP A 77 -10.95 3.84 11.23
C ASP A 77 -11.76 2.71 11.86
N ALA A 78 -12.61 3.04 12.83
CA ALA A 78 -13.47 2.09 13.52
C ALA A 78 -14.58 1.52 12.62
N ASP A 79 -15.04 2.32 11.65
CA ASP A 79 -16.15 1.96 10.76
C ASP A 79 -15.70 1.11 9.56
N SER A 80 -14.38 1.02 9.30
CA SER A 80 -13.80 0.17 8.27
C SER A 80 -13.50 -1.23 8.82
N ILE A 81 -14.32 -2.20 8.47
CA ILE A 81 -14.11 -3.61 8.86
C ILE A 81 -12.80 -4.14 8.27
N GLU A 82 -12.48 -3.78 7.02
CA GLU A 82 -11.26 -4.19 6.32
C GLU A 82 -10.02 -3.68 7.04
N ASP A 83 -9.99 -2.39 7.37
CA ASP A 83 -8.86 -1.79 8.07
C ASP A 83 -8.70 -2.39 9.48
N ARG A 84 -9.82 -2.59 10.17
CA ARG A 84 -9.78 -3.23 11.51
C ARG A 84 -9.22 -4.65 11.46
N GLN A 85 -9.57 -5.46 10.46
CA GLN A 85 -9.03 -6.81 10.31
C GLN A 85 -7.54 -6.78 9.94
N THR A 86 -7.14 -5.88 9.07
CA THR A 86 -5.71 -5.64 8.73
C THR A 86 -4.91 -5.29 9.99
N VAL A 87 -5.40 -4.33 10.77
CA VAL A 87 -4.74 -3.91 12.03
C VAL A 87 -4.71 -5.05 13.03
N LYS A 88 -5.81 -5.81 13.19
CA LYS A 88 -5.85 -6.96 14.09
C LYS A 88 -4.83 -8.04 13.74
N TYR A 89 -4.60 -8.28 12.46
CA TYR A 89 -3.56 -9.20 12.00
C TYR A 89 -2.16 -8.71 12.40
N LEU A 90 -1.91 -7.40 12.28
CA LEU A 90 -0.64 -6.82 12.70
C LEU A 90 -0.47 -6.80 14.23
N GLU A 91 -1.54 -6.62 15.01
CA GLU A 91 -1.54 -6.79 16.47
C GLU A 91 -1.11 -8.21 16.87
N ASP A 92 -1.62 -9.22 16.15
CA ASP A 92 -1.26 -10.63 16.40
C ASP A 92 0.22 -10.88 16.11
N ILE A 93 0.74 -10.41 14.98
CA ILE A 93 2.17 -10.50 14.65
C ILE A 93 3.03 -9.77 15.70
N ALA A 94 2.61 -8.56 16.12
CA ALA A 94 3.32 -7.81 17.16
C ALA A 94 3.36 -8.56 18.48
N SER A 95 2.25 -9.21 18.87
CA SER A 95 2.20 -10.07 20.07
C SER A 95 3.18 -11.24 19.98
N GLN A 96 3.28 -11.89 18.82
CA GLN A 96 4.25 -12.96 18.58
C GLN A 96 5.71 -12.46 18.65
N ALA A 97 5.93 -11.17 18.33
CA ALA A 97 7.22 -10.50 18.49
C ALA A 97 7.50 -10.01 19.93
N GLY A 98 6.64 -10.32 20.89
CA GLY A 98 6.80 -9.91 22.30
C GLY A 98 6.37 -8.49 22.62
N ILE A 99 5.54 -7.89 21.79
CA ILE A 99 4.94 -6.56 21.97
C ILE A 99 3.54 -6.73 22.57
N GLU A 100 3.14 -5.85 23.48
CA GLU A 100 1.77 -5.73 23.97
C GLU A 100 0.99 -4.74 23.12
N PRO A 101 0.09 -5.18 22.20
CA PRO A 101 -0.67 -4.29 21.34
C PRO A 101 -1.93 -3.78 22.03
N LYS A 102 -2.30 -2.55 21.76
CA LYS A 102 -3.59 -1.98 22.14
C LYS A 102 -4.23 -1.25 20.97
N PHE A 103 -5.44 -1.66 20.60
CA PHE A 103 -6.20 -0.95 19.57
C PHE A 103 -6.79 0.35 20.13
N VAL A 104 -6.77 1.38 19.27
CA VAL A 104 -7.48 2.65 19.49
C VAL A 104 -8.07 3.12 18.15
N PRO A 105 -9.37 3.43 18.08
CA PRO A 105 -9.92 4.09 16.89
C PRO A 105 -9.22 5.43 16.64
N VAL A 106 -8.89 5.73 15.38
CA VAL A 106 -8.19 7.00 15.05
C VAL A 106 -8.96 8.21 15.57
N GLY A 107 -10.30 8.22 15.42
CA GLY A 107 -11.16 9.31 15.87
C GLY A 107 -11.27 9.46 17.39
N GLU A 108 -10.74 8.51 18.17
CA GLU A 108 -10.77 8.52 19.63
C GLU A 108 -9.39 8.78 20.27
N ILE A 109 -8.39 9.07 19.45
CA ILE A 109 -7.09 9.53 19.95
C ILE A 109 -7.25 10.95 20.48
N GLY A 110 -7.00 11.11 21.78
CA GLY A 110 -7.07 12.39 22.47
C GLY A 110 -5.74 13.13 22.50
N LEU A 111 -5.79 14.39 22.93
CA LEU A 111 -4.63 15.23 23.17
C LEU A 111 -4.59 15.65 24.64
N ALA A 112 -3.52 15.28 25.35
CA ALA A 112 -3.29 15.70 26.74
C ALA A 112 -2.91 17.18 26.79
N ALA A 113 -3.04 17.81 27.98
CA ALA A 113 -2.74 19.21 28.19
C ALA A 113 -1.27 19.60 27.86
N ASP A 114 -0.36 18.65 27.91
CA ASP A 114 1.05 18.80 27.55
C ASP A 114 1.34 18.56 26.05
N GLY A 115 0.31 18.33 25.22
CA GLY A 115 0.42 18.15 23.78
C GLY A 115 0.78 16.73 23.35
N ARG A 116 0.79 15.74 24.24
CA ARG A 116 0.99 14.32 23.90
C ARG A 116 -0.31 13.65 23.51
N PHE A 117 -0.25 12.72 22.58
CA PHE A 117 -1.40 11.88 22.24
C PHE A 117 -1.68 10.87 23.34
N VAL A 118 -2.97 10.66 23.61
CA VAL A 118 -3.46 9.70 24.60
C VAL A 118 -4.59 8.87 24.04
N ASP A 119 -4.73 7.65 24.57
CA ASP A 119 -5.88 6.80 24.25
C ASP A 119 -7.09 7.15 25.16
N GLN A 120 -8.20 6.42 25.00
CA GLN A 120 -9.46 6.60 25.73
C GLN A 120 -9.32 6.42 27.26
N ASP A 121 -8.33 5.64 27.70
CA ASP A 121 -8.06 5.38 29.12
C ASP A 121 -7.06 6.40 29.70
N GLY A 122 -6.59 7.36 28.89
CA GLY A 122 -5.64 8.39 29.27
C GLY A 122 -4.18 7.96 29.23
N TYR A 123 -3.86 6.78 28.70
CA TYR A 123 -2.46 6.37 28.50
C TYR A 123 -1.81 7.13 27.36
N VAL A 124 -0.59 7.59 27.59
CA VAL A 124 0.19 8.28 26.57
C VAL A 124 0.59 7.30 25.47
N ILE A 125 0.31 7.67 24.23
CA ILE A 125 0.68 6.92 23.04
C ILE A 125 2.15 7.20 22.71
N GLN A 126 3.05 6.31 23.13
CA GLN A 126 4.49 6.43 22.88
C GLN A 126 4.87 5.90 21.51
N ALA A 127 4.22 4.81 21.06
CA ALA A 127 4.37 4.23 19.74
C ALA A 127 3.00 3.94 19.15
N LEU A 128 2.81 4.26 17.87
CA LEU A 128 1.54 4.12 17.16
C LEU A 128 1.76 3.54 15.78
N PHE A 129 1.26 2.33 15.55
CA PHE A 129 0.97 1.90 14.19
C PHE A 129 -0.37 2.49 13.76
N LYS A 130 -0.39 3.19 12.62
CA LYS A 130 -1.60 3.82 12.11
C LYS A 130 -1.94 3.31 10.71
N LEU A 131 -3.10 2.74 10.53
CA LEU A 131 -3.68 2.52 9.20
C LEU A 131 -4.57 3.72 8.84
N TYR A 132 -3.96 4.90 8.82
CA TYR A 132 -4.58 6.18 8.49
C TYR A 132 -3.57 7.03 7.72
N PRO A 133 -3.95 7.60 6.55
CA PRO A 133 -2.99 8.24 5.67
C PRO A 133 -2.31 9.48 6.27
N TRP A 134 -1.02 9.65 6.00
CA TRP A 134 -0.29 10.86 6.41
C TRP A 134 -0.87 12.13 5.80
N GLU A 135 -1.33 12.10 4.55
CA GLU A 135 -1.95 13.25 3.90
C GLU A 135 -3.22 13.70 4.62
N GLU A 136 -3.97 12.80 5.24
CA GLU A 136 -5.14 13.14 6.07
C GLU A 136 -4.69 13.62 7.45
N MET A 137 -3.80 12.90 8.13
CA MET A 137 -3.28 13.31 9.45
C MET A 137 -2.70 14.72 9.45
N LEU A 138 -2.04 15.12 8.37
CA LEU A 138 -1.42 16.46 8.26
C LEU A 138 -2.43 17.59 8.00
N ARG A 139 -3.68 17.27 7.70
CA ARG A 139 -4.79 18.22 7.54
C ARG A 139 -5.63 18.38 8.80
N GLU A 140 -5.49 17.45 9.74
CA GLU A 140 -6.23 17.46 10.99
C GLU A 140 -5.76 18.58 11.92
N ASP A 141 -6.64 19.05 12.79
CA ASP A 141 -6.34 20.13 13.77
C ASP A 141 -5.16 19.77 14.69
N TYR A 142 -4.98 18.51 14.98
CA TYR A 142 -3.87 18.01 15.82
C TYR A 142 -2.52 17.89 15.10
N ALA A 143 -2.47 18.19 13.80
CA ALA A 143 -1.22 18.04 13.01
C ALA A 143 -0.03 18.80 13.61
N ALA A 144 -0.28 20.00 14.20
CA ALA A 144 0.74 20.79 14.90
C ALA A 144 1.39 20.03 16.07
N ASN A 145 0.70 19.06 16.67
CA ASN A 145 1.15 18.29 17.82
C ASN A 145 1.98 17.06 17.43
N ILE A 146 1.95 16.61 16.18
CA ILE A 146 2.63 15.37 15.75
C ILE A 146 4.11 15.38 16.15
N LYS A 147 4.83 16.46 15.87
CA LYS A 147 6.25 16.59 16.25
C LYS A 147 6.44 16.73 17.77
N ALA A 148 5.57 17.49 18.43
CA ALA A 148 5.68 17.78 19.85
C ALA A 148 5.33 16.58 20.72
N SER A 149 4.43 15.70 20.28
CA SER A 149 3.95 14.53 21.00
C SER A 149 5.06 13.52 21.30
N ARG A 150 6.12 13.48 20.49
CA ARG A 150 7.20 12.49 20.53
C ARG A 150 6.72 11.04 20.34
N THR A 151 5.52 10.86 19.80
CA THR A 151 5.02 9.54 19.42
C THR A 151 5.86 8.97 18.28
N GLN A 152 6.32 7.74 18.42
CA GLN A 152 6.96 6.99 17.34
C GLN A 152 5.87 6.45 16.42
N PHE A 153 5.77 7.01 15.22
CA PHE A 153 4.79 6.55 14.23
C PHE A 153 5.35 5.43 13.35
N LEU A 154 4.54 4.43 13.11
CA LEU A 154 4.69 3.36 12.13
C LEU A 154 3.49 3.47 11.15
N GLU A 155 3.68 3.79 9.91
CA GLU A 155 4.91 4.13 9.19
C GLU A 155 5.36 5.57 9.51
N PRO A 156 6.67 5.88 9.43
CA PRO A 156 7.17 7.21 9.74
C PRO A 156 6.75 8.25 8.69
N ALA A 157 6.64 9.53 9.10
CA ALA A 157 6.07 10.61 8.29
C ALA A 157 6.75 10.84 6.93
N TRP A 158 8.05 10.55 6.78
CA TRP A 158 8.73 10.68 5.50
C TRP A 158 8.19 9.73 4.41
N LYS A 159 7.54 8.64 4.80
CA LYS A 159 6.89 7.71 3.86
C LYS A 159 5.68 8.31 3.13
N ALA A 160 5.12 9.42 3.61
CA ALA A 160 4.14 10.21 2.87
C ALA A 160 4.65 10.64 1.49
N VAL A 161 5.96 10.93 1.38
CA VAL A 161 6.60 11.27 0.09
C VAL A 161 6.62 10.06 -0.84
N LEU A 162 6.86 8.87 -0.31
CA LEU A 162 6.90 7.64 -1.10
C LEU A 162 5.51 7.16 -1.51
N SER A 163 4.49 7.43 -0.70
CA SER A 163 3.09 7.09 -1.01
C SER A 163 2.45 8.07 -1.99
N ASN A 164 3.09 9.21 -2.24
CA ASN A 164 2.63 10.20 -3.20
C ASN A 164 3.05 9.81 -4.62
N LYS A 165 2.10 9.86 -5.56
CA LYS A 165 2.37 9.49 -6.97
C LYS A 165 3.36 10.43 -7.65
N GLY A 166 3.63 11.61 -7.10
CA GLY A 166 4.71 12.52 -7.51
C GLY A 166 6.10 11.91 -7.39
N MET A 167 6.26 10.81 -6.64
CA MET A 167 7.51 10.05 -6.62
C MET A 167 7.85 9.44 -7.99
N LEU A 168 6.87 9.09 -8.81
CA LEU A 168 7.09 8.47 -10.12
C LEU A 168 7.83 9.40 -11.11
N PRO A 169 7.44 10.69 -11.29
CA PRO A 169 8.24 11.65 -12.03
C PRO A 169 9.66 11.84 -11.50
N LEU A 170 9.84 11.84 -10.18
CA LEU A 170 11.17 11.99 -9.56
C LEU A 170 12.07 10.77 -9.82
N LEU A 171 11.50 9.56 -9.76
CA LEU A 171 12.21 8.33 -10.13
C LEU A 171 12.57 8.33 -11.62
N TRP A 172 11.64 8.71 -12.48
CA TRP A 172 11.90 8.79 -13.92
C TRP A 172 13.00 9.82 -14.23
N ALA A 173 12.97 11.01 -13.63
CA ALA A 173 13.98 12.02 -13.83
C ALA A 173 15.39 11.56 -13.43
N ARG A 174 15.50 10.72 -12.38
CA ARG A 174 16.78 10.18 -11.90
C ARG A 174 17.25 8.94 -12.65
N HIS A 175 16.32 8.12 -13.11
CA HIS A 175 16.57 6.78 -13.65
C HIS A 175 15.83 6.55 -14.97
N ALA A 176 15.82 7.57 -15.86
CA ALA A 176 15.21 7.46 -17.17
C ALA A 176 15.74 6.23 -17.94
N GLY A 177 14.83 5.47 -18.51
CA GLY A 177 15.20 4.24 -19.22
C GLY A 177 15.37 3.00 -18.33
N HIS A 178 15.20 3.11 -17.00
CA HIS A 178 15.20 1.93 -16.15
C HIS A 178 14.10 0.94 -16.59
N PRO A 179 14.39 -0.37 -16.73
CA PRO A 179 13.48 -1.32 -17.36
C PRO A 179 12.14 -1.47 -16.64
N ASN A 180 12.08 -1.26 -15.32
CA ASN A 180 10.85 -1.36 -14.56
C ASN A 180 10.08 -0.03 -14.46
N LEU A 181 10.66 1.11 -14.85
CA LEU A 181 9.98 2.39 -14.78
C LEU A 181 9.22 2.69 -16.08
N LEU A 182 8.12 3.39 -15.93
CA LEU A 182 7.40 4.05 -17.01
C LEU A 182 7.76 5.54 -17.00
N ALA A 183 7.90 6.16 -18.16
CA ALA A 183 8.08 7.61 -18.26
C ALA A 183 6.95 8.31 -17.51
N ALA A 184 7.30 9.21 -16.61
CA ALA A 184 6.33 9.95 -15.80
C ALA A 184 6.79 11.40 -15.60
N TYR A 185 5.82 12.32 -15.60
CA TYR A 185 6.06 13.76 -15.47
C TYR A 185 4.97 14.38 -14.61
N PHE A 186 5.28 15.47 -13.92
CA PHE A 186 4.22 16.32 -13.35
C PHE A 186 3.37 16.90 -14.48
N GLU A 187 2.10 17.20 -14.23
CA GLU A 187 1.17 17.59 -15.28
C GLU A 187 1.56 18.90 -15.98
N ASP A 188 2.18 19.80 -15.25
CA ASP A 188 2.66 21.11 -15.68
C ASP A 188 4.09 21.09 -16.26
N ASP A 189 4.77 19.92 -16.22
CA ASP A 189 6.10 19.79 -16.83
C ASP A 189 5.98 19.79 -18.36
N PRO A 190 6.70 20.71 -19.07
CA PRO A 190 6.72 20.73 -20.53
C PRO A 190 7.11 19.40 -21.19
N ASN A 191 7.95 18.60 -20.50
CA ASN A 191 8.39 17.29 -20.99
C ASN A 191 7.26 16.26 -20.99
N ALA A 192 6.15 16.50 -20.30
CA ALA A 192 4.97 15.62 -20.36
C ALA A 192 4.40 15.48 -21.77
N ALA A 193 4.68 16.44 -22.65
CA ALA A 193 4.32 16.37 -24.08
C ALA A 193 4.98 15.18 -24.80
N ALA A 194 6.11 14.68 -24.32
CA ALA A 194 6.79 13.50 -24.89
C ALA A 194 5.96 12.21 -24.78
N LEU A 195 4.97 12.15 -23.87
CA LEU A 195 4.03 11.03 -23.77
C LEU A 195 3.03 10.95 -24.92
N GLY A 196 2.91 12.01 -25.71
CA GLY A 196 1.97 12.08 -26.83
C GLY A 196 0.52 12.02 -26.37
N GLY A 197 -0.34 11.39 -27.18
CA GLY A 197 -1.78 11.31 -26.93
C GLY A 197 -2.23 10.13 -26.06
N SER A 198 -1.31 9.32 -25.50
CA SER A 198 -1.68 8.13 -24.73
C SER A 198 -0.88 8.06 -23.41
N TYR A 199 -1.57 8.26 -22.31
CA TYR A 199 -0.99 8.28 -20.97
C TYR A 199 -2.05 7.98 -19.89
N VAL A 200 -1.60 7.74 -18.69
CA VAL A 200 -2.44 7.67 -17.48
C VAL A 200 -2.23 8.96 -16.70
N ARG A 201 -3.31 9.69 -16.43
CA ARG A 201 -3.30 10.85 -15.55
C ARG A 201 -3.73 10.39 -14.15
N LYS A 202 -2.94 10.73 -13.14
CA LYS A 202 -3.17 10.29 -11.76
C LYS A 202 -3.09 11.51 -10.83
N PRO A 203 -4.02 11.68 -9.87
CA PRO A 203 -3.83 12.65 -8.79
C PRO A 203 -2.57 12.33 -7.98
N LEU A 204 -1.95 13.34 -7.38
CA LEU A 204 -0.80 13.13 -6.47
C LEU A 204 -1.18 12.22 -5.31
N PHE A 205 -2.32 12.47 -4.70
CA PHE A 205 -2.95 11.62 -3.70
C PHE A 205 -4.21 11.02 -4.29
N SER A 206 -4.35 9.72 -4.25
CA SER A 206 -5.60 9.00 -4.55
C SER A 206 -5.44 7.54 -4.17
N ARG A 207 -6.56 6.89 -3.88
CA ARG A 207 -6.63 5.50 -3.43
C ARG A 207 -7.59 4.72 -4.30
N GLU A 208 -7.44 3.40 -4.36
CA GLU A 208 -8.40 2.49 -5.00
C GLU A 208 -8.74 2.84 -6.44
N GLY A 209 -7.79 3.42 -7.16
CA GLY A 209 -7.99 3.83 -8.55
C GLY A 209 -8.85 5.08 -8.74
N ALA A 210 -9.21 5.78 -7.65
CA ALA A 210 -10.02 7.00 -7.72
C ALA A 210 -9.35 8.09 -8.55
N ASN A 211 -10.16 8.78 -9.37
CA ASN A 211 -9.73 9.88 -10.25
C ASN A 211 -8.56 9.53 -11.21
N ILE A 212 -8.29 8.23 -11.46
CA ILE A 212 -7.30 7.81 -12.45
C ILE A 212 -7.92 7.85 -13.84
N GLU A 213 -7.38 8.69 -14.71
CA GLU A 213 -7.83 8.86 -16.08
C GLU A 213 -6.93 8.09 -17.07
N LEU A 214 -7.51 7.19 -17.83
CA LEU A 214 -6.84 6.58 -18.98
C LEU A 214 -7.09 7.45 -20.22
N VAL A 215 -6.05 8.04 -20.76
CA VAL A 215 -6.10 8.81 -22.01
C VAL A 215 -5.48 7.95 -23.11
N LYS A 216 -6.23 7.69 -24.16
CA LYS A 216 -5.78 6.91 -25.33
C LYS A 216 -6.10 7.65 -26.61
N GLN A 217 -5.06 8.01 -27.37
CA GLN A 217 -5.18 8.82 -28.60
C GLN A 217 -6.00 10.11 -28.39
N GLY A 218 -5.76 10.80 -27.27
CA GLY A 218 -6.46 12.03 -26.88
C GLY A 218 -7.88 11.83 -26.36
N ARG A 219 -8.40 10.61 -26.32
CA ARG A 219 -9.74 10.30 -25.75
C ARG A 219 -9.59 9.88 -24.29
N ARG A 220 -10.37 10.48 -23.42
CA ARG A 220 -10.42 10.15 -22.00
C ARG A 220 -11.47 9.07 -21.73
N ALA A 221 -11.14 8.04 -20.98
CA ALA A 221 -12.11 7.12 -20.43
C ALA A 221 -12.88 7.78 -19.27
N ALA A 222 -14.09 7.28 -19.00
CA ALA A 222 -14.85 7.72 -17.83
C ALA A 222 -14.09 7.42 -16.54
N VAL A 223 -14.10 8.38 -15.62
CA VAL A 223 -13.41 8.33 -14.34
C VAL A 223 -14.44 8.24 -13.23
N LEU A 224 -14.12 7.47 -12.18
CA LEU A 224 -14.83 7.54 -10.92
C LEU A 224 -14.29 8.76 -10.16
N ASP A 225 -15.07 9.84 -10.13
CA ASP A 225 -14.73 11.03 -9.36
C ASP A 225 -15.05 10.82 -7.88
N GLN A 226 -14.03 10.94 -7.03
CA GLN A 226 -14.11 10.79 -5.58
C GLN A 226 -13.44 11.96 -4.85
N GLY A 227 -13.31 13.12 -5.51
CA GLY A 227 -12.84 14.36 -4.89
C GLY A 227 -11.32 14.47 -4.73
N TYR A 228 -10.52 13.64 -5.42
CA TYR A 228 -9.06 13.75 -5.43
C TYR A 228 -8.55 14.65 -6.56
N GLY A 229 -7.40 15.28 -6.36
CA GLY A 229 -6.64 15.97 -7.40
C GLY A 229 -6.47 17.47 -7.20
N GLU A 230 -6.92 18.03 -6.08
CA GLU A 230 -6.71 19.46 -5.75
C GLU A 230 -5.23 19.81 -5.65
N GLU A 231 -4.38 18.88 -5.17
CA GLU A 231 -2.94 19.06 -5.00
C GLU A 231 -2.16 18.96 -6.32
N GLY A 232 -2.82 18.55 -7.39
CA GLY A 232 -2.21 18.37 -8.70
C GLY A 232 -2.16 16.92 -9.16
N HIS A 233 -1.54 16.72 -10.32
CA HIS A 233 -1.54 15.44 -11.02
C HIS A 233 -0.17 15.13 -11.62
N ILE A 234 0.02 13.86 -11.96
CA ILE A 234 1.09 13.38 -12.83
C ILE A 234 0.51 12.78 -14.11
N ARG A 235 1.35 12.67 -15.13
CA ARG A 235 1.11 11.85 -16.32
C ARG A 235 2.17 10.77 -16.38
N GLN A 236 1.73 9.52 -16.48
CA GLN A 236 2.60 8.36 -16.65
C GLN A 236 2.33 7.72 -17.99
N ALA A 237 3.36 7.24 -18.67
CA ALA A 237 3.20 6.53 -19.94
C ALA A 237 2.18 5.39 -19.80
N LEU A 238 1.26 5.30 -20.77
CA LEU A 238 0.31 4.20 -20.80
C LEU A 238 1.03 2.89 -21.05
N HIS A 239 0.87 1.95 -20.14
CA HIS A 239 1.27 0.56 -20.31
C HIS A 239 0.03 -0.32 -20.32
N GLU A 240 -0.14 -1.09 -21.38
CA GLU A 240 -1.28 -1.99 -21.51
C GLU A 240 -1.08 -3.20 -20.60
N VAL A 241 -2.02 -3.41 -19.68
CA VAL A 241 -2.04 -4.63 -18.86
C VAL A 241 -2.56 -5.77 -19.72
N THR A 242 -1.85 -6.89 -19.73
CA THR A 242 -2.28 -8.10 -20.43
C THR A 242 -3.46 -8.72 -19.69
N ALA A 243 -4.51 -9.05 -20.43
CA ALA A 243 -5.66 -9.75 -19.87
C ALA A 243 -5.44 -11.26 -19.87
N PHE A 244 -5.81 -11.90 -18.76
CA PHE A 244 -5.89 -13.35 -18.61
C PHE A 244 -7.35 -13.73 -18.32
N ASP A 245 -7.97 -14.51 -19.17
CA ASP A 245 -9.39 -14.88 -19.11
C ASP A 245 -10.34 -13.68 -18.91
N GLY A 246 -10.00 -12.54 -19.55
CA GLY A 246 -10.78 -11.31 -19.49
C GLY A 246 -10.60 -10.48 -18.20
N ASN A 247 -9.66 -10.86 -17.34
CA ASN A 247 -9.28 -10.09 -16.16
C ASN A 247 -7.90 -9.47 -16.33
N TYR A 248 -7.69 -8.30 -15.73
CA TYR A 248 -6.45 -7.54 -15.76
C TYR A 248 -5.76 -7.63 -14.38
N PRO A 249 -4.70 -8.44 -14.24
CA PRO A 249 -4.01 -8.58 -12.97
C PRO A 249 -3.04 -7.42 -12.71
N VAL A 250 -2.96 -7.03 -11.45
CA VAL A 250 -1.91 -6.17 -10.89
C VAL A 250 -1.22 -6.94 -9.79
N ILE A 251 0.12 -6.94 -9.81
CA ILE A 251 0.94 -7.63 -8.83
C ILE A 251 1.38 -6.63 -7.78
N GLY A 252 0.94 -6.84 -6.54
CA GLY A 252 1.41 -6.14 -5.36
C GLY A 252 2.68 -6.82 -4.83
N ALA A 253 3.82 -6.15 -4.93
CA ALA A 253 5.08 -6.65 -4.36
C ALA A 253 5.35 -5.98 -3.00
N TRP A 254 5.59 -6.79 -1.99
CA TRP A 254 5.79 -6.37 -0.61
C TRP A 254 7.26 -6.25 -0.24
N ILE A 255 7.58 -5.19 0.48
CA ILE A 255 8.89 -4.95 1.08
C ILE A 255 8.70 -4.76 2.58
N VAL A 256 9.45 -5.49 3.39
CA VAL A 256 9.48 -5.37 4.84
C VAL A 256 10.92 -5.13 5.28
N GLY A 257 11.18 -3.99 5.92
CA GLY A 257 12.52 -3.66 6.39
C GLY A 257 13.60 -3.62 5.29
N ASP A 258 13.24 -3.10 4.10
CA ASP A 258 14.10 -3.01 2.91
C ASP A 258 14.35 -4.34 2.17
N GLU A 259 13.67 -5.43 2.58
CA GLU A 259 13.78 -6.72 1.93
C GLU A 259 12.49 -7.16 1.22
N PRO A 260 12.59 -7.81 0.04
CA PRO A 260 11.43 -8.40 -0.61
C PRO A 260 10.79 -9.46 0.30
N ALA A 261 9.48 -9.36 0.50
CA ALA A 261 8.77 -10.21 1.47
C ALA A 261 7.69 -11.08 0.85
N GLY A 262 7.19 -10.74 -0.32
CA GLY A 262 6.16 -11.53 -0.96
C GLY A 262 5.46 -10.78 -2.09
N ILE A 263 4.53 -11.48 -2.73
CA ILE A 263 3.62 -10.90 -3.72
C ILE A 263 2.17 -11.27 -3.42
N GLY A 264 1.27 -10.35 -3.76
CA GLY A 264 -0.17 -10.60 -3.86
C GLY A 264 -0.65 -10.24 -5.26
N VAL A 265 -1.68 -10.89 -5.77
CA VAL A 265 -2.24 -10.57 -7.08
C VAL A 265 -3.67 -10.10 -6.89
N ARG A 266 -4.00 -8.95 -7.48
CA ARG A 266 -5.38 -8.45 -7.58
C ARG A 266 -5.77 -8.38 -9.03
N GLU A 267 -6.99 -8.79 -9.35
CA GLU A 267 -7.49 -8.74 -10.72
C GLU A 267 -8.88 -8.13 -10.81
N ASP A 268 -9.16 -7.49 -11.92
CA ASP A 268 -10.45 -6.91 -12.24
C ASP A 268 -10.77 -7.08 -13.73
N ARG A 269 -12.05 -6.99 -14.10
CA ARG A 269 -12.47 -6.89 -15.50
C ARG A 269 -12.20 -5.50 -16.08
N SER A 270 -11.99 -4.49 -15.24
CA SER A 270 -11.53 -3.16 -15.64
C SER A 270 -10.01 -3.09 -15.61
N ARG A 271 -9.44 -2.19 -16.42
CA ARG A 271 -7.97 -1.98 -16.48
C ARG A 271 -7.40 -1.20 -15.30
N VAL A 272 -8.26 -0.65 -14.47
CA VAL A 272 -7.90 0.03 -13.23
C VAL A 272 -8.47 -0.79 -12.09
N THR A 273 -7.61 -1.24 -11.18
CA THR A 273 -8.00 -1.92 -9.96
C THR A 273 -8.78 -0.98 -9.05
N LYS A 274 -9.77 -1.54 -8.35
CA LYS A 274 -10.67 -0.82 -7.45
C LYS A 274 -10.68 -1.51 -6.10
N ASN A 275 -11.36 -0.94 -5.12
CA ASN A 275 -11.52 -1.54 -3.80
C ASN A 275 -12.03 -2.99 -3.87
N LEU A 276 -13.06 -3.26 -4.66
CA LEU A 276 -13.66 -4.59 -4.80
C LEU A 276 -12.96 -5.50 -5.82
N SER A 277 -11.75 -5.16 -6.29
CA SER A 277 -10.98 -6.04 -7.16
C SER A 277 -10.57 -7.30 -6.42
N ARG A 278 -10.72 -8.47 -7.09
CA ARG A 278 -10.53 -9.77 -6.45
C ARG A 278 -9.07 -10.00 -6.12
N PHE A 279 -8.79 -10.52 -4.94
CA PHE A 279 -7.51 -11.11 -4.60
C PHE A 279 -7.43 -12.55 -5.18
N VAL A 280 -6.29 -12.88 -5.79
CA VAL A 280 -6.02 -14.18 -6.41
C VAL A 280 -4.75 -14.75 -5.80
N PRO A 281 -4.82 -15.88 -5.09
CA PRO A 281 -3.64 -16.57 -4.61
C PRO A 281 -2.76 -17.04 -5.76
N HIS A 282 -1.44 -17.09 -5.53
CA HIS A 282 -0.49 -17.65 -6.48
C HIS A 282 0.14 -18.94 -5.95
N ALA A 283 0.68 -19.74 -6.87
CA ALA A 283 1.48 -20.90 -6.52
C ALA A 283 2.70 -20.99 -7.45
N ILE A 284 3.84 -21.34 -6.88
CA ILE A 284 5.05 -21.69 -7.60
C ILE A 284 5.08 -23.21 -7.72
N ILE A 285 5.11 -23.71 -8.95
CA ILE A 285 5.15 -25.14 -9.25
C ILE A 285 6.50 -25.42 -9.92
N ALA A 286 7.30 -26.31 -9.34
CA ALA A 286 8.59 -26.72 -9.87
C ALA A 286 8.41 -27.79 -10.99
#